data_52082378272514a1b0e88a0870481a83
#
_entry.id   52082378272514a1b0e88a0870481a83
#
_cell.length_a   1.000
_cell.length_b   1.000
_cell.length_c   1.000
_cell.angle_alpha   90.00
_cell.angle_beta   90.00
_cell.angle_gamma   90.00
#
_symmetry.space_group_name_H-M   'P 1'
#
loop_
_entity.id
_entity.type
_entity.pdbx_description
1 polymer ?
#
loop_
_entity_poly.entity_id
_entity_poly.type
_entity_poly.pdbx_seq_one_letter_code
_entity_poly.pdbx_strand_id
1 'polypeptide(L)'
;MLCVCLKIQINGMYKKRLIVIGGGAAGFFCAVNAARICPDLEVIILEKTSKLLGKVRISGGGRCNVTHACFSIADMIKKYPRGGSFLKKAFHHFFTEDTIHWFRERGVELKTEADGRMFPVTDSSQTIIDCLLKEANRYGVQIRMNRELKQLSAENGRWSLRINEDEIMQSDFVCIASGGYPKMAQYGWLSNAGVEVENPVPSLFTFNLPESPVRSLMGVTVENARVKVAGSKLTEEGPLLITHWGMSGPVILKLSAWGARELAARNWEFSILVNWLPDYNENSLRDLFQQKRFELASQKIANRNPFGLPNRLWEFLLTQSGVREDLRWADLPAAAQNKLIKNCCASEYAVKGKTTFKEEFVTAGGVKLSGIDVNSMQSRKYPNLFYAGEAIDVDGVTGGFNFQNAWTTGWIAAKGIVSNV
;
A
#
# COMPACT_ATOMS: atom_id res chain seq x y z
N MET A 1 -66.10 -11.75 -38.33
CA MET A 1 -65.26 -12.54 -37.43
C MET A 1 -63.93 -11.79 -37.23
N LEU A 2 -63.88 -10.88 -36.24
CA LEU A 2 -62.69 -10.10 -35.92
C LEU A 2 -61.83 -10.90 -34.99
N CYS A 3 -60.61 -11.24 -35.39
CA CYS A 3 -59.64 -11.87 -34.56
C CYS A 3 -58.81 -10.78 -33.85
N VAL A 4 -59.11 -10.53 -32.53
CA VAL A 4 -58.32 -9.62 -31.72
C VAL A 4 -57.10 -10.36 -31.18
N CYS A 5 -55.95 -10.12 -31.78
CA CYS A 5 -54.68 -10.54 -31.21
C CYS A 5 -54.35 -9.69 -30.01
N LEU A 6 -54.57 -10.22 -28.80
CA LEU A 6 -54.01 -9.68 -27.58
C LEU A 6 -52.44 -9.83 -27.63
N LYS A 7 -51.75 -8.71 -27.86
CA LYS A 7 -50.33 -8.61 -27.53
C LYS A 7 -50.19 -8.55 -25.98
N ILE A 8 -49.86 -9.68 -25.39
CA ILE A 8 -49.36 -9.68 -23.99
C ILE A 8 -47.97 -9.04 -24.06
N GLN A 9 -47.88 -7.75 -23.74
CA GLN A 9 -46.67 -7.09 -23.39
C GLN A 9 -46.23 -7.63 -22.01
N ILE A 10 -45.29 -8.58 -21.98
CA ILE A 10 -44.56 -8.92 -20.79
C ILE A 10 -43.65 -7.71 -20.53
N ASN A 11 -44.08 -6.81 -19.64
CA ASN A 11 -43.26 -5.76 -19.08
C ASN A 11 -42.17 -6.45 -18.23
N GLY A 12 -41.11 -6.92 -18.86
CA GLY A 12 -39.89 -7.20 -18.17
C GLY A 12 -39.33 -5.85 -17.66
N MET A 13 -39.51 -5.56 -16.38
CA MET A 13 -38.91 -4.38 -15.77
C MET A 13 -37.44 -4.40 -16.09
N TYR A 14 -36.97 -3.35 -16.79
CA TYR A 14 -35.55 -3.19 -17.13
C TYR A 14 -34.76 -3.10 -15.83
N LYS A 15 -33.90 -4.09 -15.57
CA LYS A 15 -33.06 -4.15 -14.40
C LYS A 15 -31.78 -3.34 -14.66
N LYS A 16 -31.56 -2.28 -13.87
CA LYS A 16 -30.32 -1.48 -13.98
C LYS A 16 -29.10 -2.34 -13.68
N ARG A 17 -28.00 -2.06 -14.34
CA ARG A 17 -26.76 -2.84 -14.25
C ARG A 17 -25.61 -2.01 -13.74
N LEU A 18 -24.85 -2.57 -12.79
CA LEU A 18 -23.55 -2.11 -12.34
C LEU A 18 -22.46 -3.05 -12.84
N ILE A 19 -21.44 -2.51 -13.51
CA ILE A 19 -20.21 -3.24 -13.80
C ILE A 19 -19.09 -2.68 -12.96
N VAL A 20 -18.45 -3.53 -12.14
CA VAL A 20 -17.29 -3.23 -11.31
C VAL A 20 -16.04 -3.77 -12.00
N ILE A 21 -15.08 -2.89 -12.28
CA ILE A 21 -13.82 -3.25 -12.95
C ILE A 21 -12.76 -3.53 -11.91
N GLY A 22 -12.41 -4.81 -11.75
CA GLY A 22 -11.39 -5.31 -10.83
C GLY A 22 -11.95 -6.15 -9.69
N GLY A 23 -11.52 -7.41 -9.62
CA GLY A 23 -11.85 -8.40 -8.58
C GLY A 23 -10.92 -8.33 -7.36
N GLY A 24 -10.52 -7.11 -6.94
CA GLY A 24 -9.74 -6.84 -5.75
C GLY A 24 -10.61 -6.45 -4.54
N ALA A 25 -9.96 -6.02 -3.44
CA ALA A 25 -10.63 -5.65 -2.19
C ALA A 25 -11.72 -4.58 -2.40
N ALA A 26 -11.39 -3.46 -3.04
CA ALA A 26 -12.33 -2.36 -3.27
C ALA A 26 -13.49 -2.78 -4.18
N GLY A 27 -13.21 -3.55 -5.24
CA GLY A 27 -14.23 -4.01 -6.18
C GLY A 27 -15.23 -4.96 -5.54
N PHE A 28 -14.76 -5.96 -4.79
CA PHE A 28 -15.64 -6.84 -4.02
C PHE A 28 -16.46 -6.07 -3.00
N PHE A 29 -15.84 -5.14 -2.27
CA PHE A 29 -16.53 -4.38 -1.23
C PHE A 29 -17.63 -3.48 -1.81
N CYS A 30 -17.35 -2.82 -2.94
CA CYS A 30 -18.35 -2.05 -3.68
C CYS A 30 -19.47 -2.96 -4.20
N ALA A 31 -19.17 -4.04 -4.90
CA ALA A 31 -20.15 -4.92 -5.53
C ALA A 31 -21.09 -5.58 -4.50
N VAL A 32 -20.51 -6.16 -3.44
CA VAL A 32 -21.27 -6.84 -2.38
C VAL A 32 -22.21 -5.87 -1.66
N ASN A 33 -21.72 -4.68 -1.32
CA ASN A 33 -22.55 -3.71 -0.60
C ASN A 33 -23.62 -3.08 -1.51
N ALA A 34 -23.33 -2.82 -2.80
CA ALA A 34 -24.32 -2.35 -3.75
C ALA A 34 -25.45 -3.38 -3.95
N ALA A 35 -25.10 -4.65 -4.18
CA ALA A 35 -26.08 -5.72 -4.34
C ALA A 35 -26.91 -5.97 -3.06
N ARG A 36 -26.28 -5.87 -1.88
CA ARG A 36 -26.96 -6.00 -0.59
C ARG A 36 -27.97 -4.88 -0.34
N ILE A 37 -27.65 -3.64 -0.69
CA ILE A 37 -28.50 -2.47 -0.44
C ILE A 37 -29.61 -2.36 -1.49
N CYS A 38 -29.33 -2.73 -2.74
CA CYS A 38 -30.29 -2.70 -3.85
C CYS A 38 -30.36 -4.08 -4.52
N PRO A 39 -31.25 -5.00 -4.07
CA PRO A 39 -31.38 -6.36 -4.61
C PRO A 39 -31.81 -6.41 -6.09
N ASP A 40 -32.47 -5.36 -6.56
CA ASP A 40 -32.91 -5.24 -7.95
C ASP A 40 -31.81 -4.81 -8.93
N LEU A 41 -30.64 -4.41 -8.42
CA LEU A 41 -29.48 -4.04 -9.24
C LEU A 41 -28.76 -5.31 -9.71
N GLU A 42 -28.55 -5.45 -11.03
CA GLU A 42 -27.66 -6.49 -11.56
C GLU A 42 -26.22 -6.06 -11.35
N VAL A 43 -25.43 -6.82 -10.59
CA VAL A 43 -24.03 -6.49 -10.26
C VAL A 43 -23.08 -7.51 -10.84
N ILE A 44 -22.12 -7.04 -11.65
CA ILE A 44 -21.11 -7.87 -12.30
C ILE A 44 -19.72 -7.35 -11.97
N ILE A 45 -18.85 -8.21 -11.45
CA ILE A 45 -17.40 -7.94 -11.32
C ILE A 45 -16.68 -8.49 -12.54
N LEU A 46 -15.89 -7.65 -13.21
CA LEU A 46 -14.97 -8.05 -14.27
C LEU A 46 -13.55 -8.07 -13.75
N GLU A 47 -12.88 -9.21 -13.80
CA GLU A 47 -11.47 -9.37 -13.41
C GLU A 47 -10.66 -9.81 -14.64
N LYS A 48 -9.57 -9.09 -14.93
CA LYS A 48 -8.72 -9.34 -16.10
C LYS A 48 -7.91 -10.63 -16.04
N THR A 49 -7.70 -11.16 -14.82
CA THR A 49 -6.92 -12.38 -14.60
C THR A 49 -7.80 -13.55 -14.16
N SER A 50 -7.19 -14.72 -13.98
CA SER A 50 -7.83 -15.89 -13.36
C SER A 50 -7.74 -15.89 -11.82
N LYS A 51 -7.28 -14.80 -11.20
CA LYS A 51 -7.04 -14.72 -9.76
C LYS A 51 -7.85 -13.59 -9.13
N LEU A 52 -8.73 -13.92 -8.20
CA LEU A 52 -9.47 -12.96 -7.40
C LEU A 52 -8.71 -12.60 -6.12
N LEU A 53 -8.87 -11.37 -5.65
CA LEU A 53 -8.38 -10.91 -4.36
C LEU A 53 -6.85 -11.14 -4.16
N GLY A 54 -6.07 -11.04 -5.22
CA GLY A 54 -4.65 -11.41 -5.22
C GLY A 54 -3.84 -10.68 -4.14
N LYS A 55 -3.98 -9.35 -4.01
CA LYS A 55 -3.31 -8.57 -2.96
C LYS A 55 -3.81 -8.92 -1.55
N VAL A 56 -5.09 -9.28 -1.38
CA VAL A 56 -5.63 -9.76 -0.09
C VAL A 56 -4.92 -11.05 0.31
N ARG A 57 -4.75 -11.97 -0.64
CA ARG A 57 -4.15 -13.30 -0.40
C ARG A 57 -2.73 -13.23 0.15
N ILE A 58 -1.89 -12.35 -0.40
CA ILE A 58 -0.45 -12.29 -0.07
C ILE A 58 -0.11 -11.31 1.04
N SER A 59 -0.97 -10.31 1.27
CA SER A 59 -0.68 -9.23 2.22
C SER A 59 -0.45 -9.75 3.64
N GLY A 60 0.43 -9.05 4.38
CA GLY A 60 0.76 -9.43 5.74
C GLY A 60 1.36 -10.83 5.88
N GLY A 61 2.08 -11.30 4.85
CA GLY A 61 2.66 -12.64 4.83
C GLY A 61 1.61 -13.76 4.69
N GLY A 62 0.54 -13.51 3.93
CA GLY A 62 -0.54 -14.48 3.72
C GLY A 62 -1.64 -14.45 4.79
N ARG A 63 -1.57 -13.51 5.74
CA ARG A 63 -2.57 -13.37 6.82
C ARG A 63 -3.67 -12.34 6.52
N CYS A 64 -3.45 -11.44 5.57
CA CYS A 64 -4.24 -10.25 5.28
C CYS A 64 -4.26 -9.22 6.42
N ASN A 65 -3.47 -8.17 6.30
CA ASN A 65 -3.55 -7.01 7.20
C ASN A 65 -4.79 -6.17 6.84
N VAL A 66 -5.94 -6.49 7.44
CA VAL A 66 -7.26 -5.98 7.04
C VAL A 66 -7.38 -4.46 7.23
N THR A 67 -6.90 -3.96 8.35
CA THR A 67 -6.90 -2.54 8.72
C THR A 67 -5.88 -2.27 9.83
N HIS A 68 -5.92 -1.09 10.39
CA HIS A 68 -5.08 -0.67 11.52
C HIS A 68 -5.98 -0.23 12.69
N ALA A 69 -5.61 -0.56 13.92
CA ALA A 69 -6.31 -0.14 15.14
C ALA A 69 -6.08 1.35 15.42
N CYS A 70 -6.44 2.19 14.45
CA CYS A 70 -6.38 3.64 14.53
C CYS A 70 -7.79 4.19 14.44
N PHE A 71 -8.31 4.70 15.56
CA PHE A 71 -9.68 5.17 15.71
C PHE A 71 -9.81 6.70 15.65
N SER A 72 -8.67 7.39 15.47
CA SER A 72 -8.62 8.84 15.24
C SER A 72 -8.40 9.11 13.76
N ILE A 73 -9.35 9.76 13.09
CA ILE A 73 -9.22 10.18 11.69
C ILE A 73 -8.00 11.09 11.52
N ALA A 74 -7.74 11.99 12.49
CA ALA A 74 -6.59 12.89 12.45
C ALA A 74 -5.24 12.16 12.46
N ASP A 75 -5.16 11.02 13.14
CA ASP A 75 -3.93 10.21 13.17
C ASP A 75 -3.86 9.25 11.98
N MET A 76 -5.00 8.71 11.55
CA MET A 76 -5.10 7.85 10.38
C MET A 76 -4.60 8.56 9.11
N ILE A 77 -5.03 9.80 8.86
CA ILE A 77 -4.64 10.54 7.65
C ILE A 77 -3.15 10.84 7.56
N LYS A 78 -2.44 10.90 8.69
CA LYS A 78 -0.97 11.03 8.76
C LYS A 78 -0.23 9.80 8.20
N LYS A 79 -0.93 8.72 7.91
CA LYS A 79 -0.38 7.49 7.33
C LYS A 79 -0.50 7.41 5.82
N TYR A 80 -1.07 8.45 5.21
CA TYR A 80 -1.25 8.55 3.75
C TYR A 80 -0.38 9.67 3.18
N PRO A 81 0.74 9.32 2.54
CA PRO A 81 1.58 10.28 1.83
C PRO A 81 0.82 11.08 0.78
N ARG A 82 -0.18 10.47 0.12
CA ARG A 82 -1.07 11.10 -0.86
C ARG A 82 -2.53 10.80 -0.54
N GLY A 83 -3.39 11.78 -0.80
CA GLY A 83 -4.83 11.67 -0.60
C GLY A 83 -5.33 11.80 0.84
N GLY A 84 -4.46 12.10 1.84
CA GLY A 84 -4.88 12.20 3.25
C GLY A 84 -6.02 13.19 3.48
N SER A 85 -6.00 14.37 2.86
CA SER A 85 -7.08 15.37 2.97
C SER A 85 -8.39 14.91 2.34
N PHE A 86 -8.33 14.12 1.26
CA PHE A 86 -9.50 13.50 0.64
C PHE A 86 -10.09 12.43 1.56
N LEU A 87 -9.24 11.53 2.06
CA LEU A 87 -9.63 10.46 2.97
C LEU A 87 -10.15 10.98 4.30
N LYS A 88 -9.70 12.14 4.79
CA LYS A 88 -10.27 12.77 5.99
C LYS A 88 -11.79 12.90 5.90
N LYS A 89 -12.31 13.31 4.74
CA LYS A 89 -13.76 13.41 4.49
C LYS A 89 -14.39 12.02 4.30
N ALA A 90 -13.75 11.15 3.55
CA ALA A 90 -14.25 9.80 3.28
C ALA A 90 -14.41 8.97 4.57
N PHE A 91 -13.48 9.08 5.52
CA PHE A 91 -13.52 8.35 6.79
C PHE A 91 -14.69 8.73 7.72
N HIS A 92 -15.34 9.86 7.49
CA HIS A 92 -16.60 10.16 8.20
C HIS A 92 -17.79 9.33 7.72
N HIS A 93 -17.68 8.67 6.54
CA HIS A 93 -18.72 7.80 5.99
C HIS A 93 -18.52 6.33 6.34
N PHE A 94 -17.26 5.88 6.40
CA PHE A 94 -16.90 4.50 6.71
C PHE A 94 -15.44 4.45 7.17
N PHE A 95 -15.19 3.99 8.39
CA PHE A 95 -13.88 4.06 9.02
C PHE A 95 -13.46 2.70 9.61
N THR A 96 -12.43 2.70 10.46
CA THR A 96 -11.84 1.49 11.07
C THR A 96 -12.88 0.68 11.85
N GLU A 97 -13.68 1.33 12.70
CA GLU A 97 -14.71 0.66 13.49
C GLU A 97 -15.77 0.02 12.60
N ASP A 98 -16.18 0.73 11.52
CA ASP A 98 -17.13 0.19 10.55
C ASP A 98 -16.57 -1.03 9.82
N THR A 99 -15.27 -1.02 9.50
CA THR A 99 -14.57 -2.17 8.89
C THR A 99 -14.60 -3.37 9.82
N ILE A 100 -14.25 -3.18 11.10
CA ILE A 100 -14.25 -4.23 12.12
C ILE A 100 -15.67 -4.80 12.27
N HIS A 101 -16.66 -3.92 12.39
CA HIS A 101 -18.05 -4.30 12.53
C HIS A 101 -18.58 -5.07 11.31
N TRP A 102 -18.26 -4.58 10.09
CA TRP A 102 -18.68 -5.23 8.86
C TRP A 102 -18.18 -6.68 8.75
N PHE A 103 -16.92 -6.94 9.09
CA PHE A 103 -16.35 -8.29 9.09
C PHE A 103 -16.92 -9.15 10.22
N ARG A 104 -17.08 -8.58 11.43
CA ARG A 104 -17.64 -9.29 12.60
C ARG A 104 -19.06 -9.76 12.35
N GLU A 105 -19.94 -8.94 11.76
CA GLU A 105 -21.30 -9.34 11.39
C GLU A 105 -21.36 -10.55 10.44
N ARG A 106 -20.24 -10.83 9.75
CA ARG A 106 -20.09 -11.94 8.81
C ARG A 106 -19.29 -13.12 9.39
N GLY A 107 -19.09 -13.09 10.70
CA GLY A 107 -18.41 -14.16 11.44
C GLY A 107 -16.88 -14.11 11.31
N VAL A 108 -16.31 -12.98 10.92
CA VAL A 108 -14.84 -12.78 10.84
C VAL A 108 -14.40 -11.89 11.99
N GLU A 109 -13.78 -12.50 12.99
CA GLU A 109 -13.17 -11.79 14.11
C GLU A 109 -11.74 -11.35 13.76
N LEU A 110 -11.39 -10.12 14.15
CA LEU A 110 -10.07 -9.53 13.95
C LEU A 110 -9.34 -9.38 15.29
N LYS A 111 -8.03 -9.64 15.27
CA LYS A 111 -7.12 -9.36 16.39
C LYS A 111 -6.18 -8.23 16.05
N THR A 112 -5.74 -7.49 17.06
CA THR A 112 -4.77 -6.40 16.94
C THR A 112 -3.40 -6.88 17.42
N GLU A 113 -2.36 -6.66 16.63
CA GLU A 113 -0.97 -6.86 17.03
C GLU A 113 -0.42 -5.63 17.78
N ALA A 114 0.71 -5.80 18.46
CA ALA A 114 1.31 -4.75 19.30
C ALA A 114 1.61 -3.43 18.54
N ASP A 115 1.82 -3.50 17.23
CA ASP A 115 2.08 -2.34 16.37
C ASP A 115 0.80 -1.75 15.74
N GLY A 116 -0.36 -2.23 16.16
CA GLY A 116 -1.67 -1.74 15.70
C GLY A 116 -2.20 -2.39 14.42
N ARG A 117 -1.46 -3.27 13.75
CA ARG A 117 -1.96 -4.02 12.60
C ARG A 117 -3.07 -4.98 13.01
N MET A 118 -4.10 -5.10 12.19
CA MET A 118 -5.24 -5.98 12.47
C MET A 118 -5.33 -7.11 11.45
N PHE A 119 -5.39 -8.32 11.97
CA PHE A 119 -5.46 -9.56 11.19
C PHE A 119 -6.68 -10.40 11.60
N PRO A 120 -7.20 -11.29 10.74
CA PRO A 120 -8.17 -12.28 11.18
C PRO A 120 -7.55 -13.17 12.28
N VAL A 121 -8.33 -13.53 13.28
CA VAL A 121 -7.87 -14.39 14.38
C VAL A 121 -7.33 -15.75 13.91
N THR A 122 -7.72 -16.18 12.72
CA THR A 122 -7.25 -17.41 12.05
C THR A 122 -5.84 -17.30 11.49
N ASP A 123 -5.23 -16.12 11.48
CA ASP A 123 -3.95 -15.84 10.81
C ASP A 123 -3.89 -16.28 9.32
N SER A 124 -5.03 -16.30 8.65
CA SER A 124 -5.14 -16.71 7.25
C SER A 124 -5.92 -15.69 6.42
N SER A 125 -5.33 -15.21 5.33
CA SER A 125 -6.00 -14.36 4.36
C SER A 125 -7.20 -15.05 3.69
N GLN A 126 -7.23 -16.38 3.69
CA GLN A 126 -8.32 -17.16 3.13
C GLN A 126 -9.64 -16.83 3.85
N THR A 127 -9.62 -16.55 5.16
CA THR A 127 -10.81 -16.13 5.93
C THR A 127 -11.48 -14.88 5.36
N ILE A 128 -10.68 -13.89 4.97
CA ILE A 128 -11.19 -12.65 4.35
C ILE A 128 -11.70 -12.93 2.93
N ILE A 129 -10.97 -13.75 2.18
CA ILE A 129 -11.34 -14.14 0.81
C ILE A 129 -12.67 -14.88 0.82
N ASP A 130 -12.81 -15.89 1.67
CA ASP A 130 -14.03 -16.70 1.78
C ASP A 130 -15.25 -15.86 2.22
N CYS A 131 -15.03 -14.92 3.15
CA CYS A 131 -16.06 -13.98 3.56
C CYS A 131 -16.59 -13.17 2.36
N LEU A 132 -15.69 -12.55 1.57
CA LEU A 132 -16.08 -11.73 0.43
C LEU A 132 -16.74 -12.56 -0.68
N LEU A 133 -16.23 -13.76 -0.98
CA LEU A 133 -16.82 -14.66 -1.97
C LEU A 133 -18.20 -15.17 -1.53
N LYS A 134 -18.36 -15.53 -0.25
CA LYS A 134 -19.65 -15.94 0.31
C LYS A 134 -20.69 -14.84 0.22
N GLU A 135 -20.33 -13.60 0.55
CA GLU A 135 -21.24 -12.45 0.43
C GLU A 135 -21.57 -12.13 -1.03
N ALA A 136 -20.60 -12.23 -1.95
CA ALA A 136 -20.85 -12.07 -3.38
C ALA A 136 -21.86 -13.10 -3.90
N ASN A 137 -21.69 -14.36 -3.54
CA ASN A 137 -22.63 -15.43 -3.88
C ASN A 137 -24.02 -15.19 -3.23
N ARG A 138 -24.06 -14.82 -1.95
CA ARG A 138 -25.30 -14.56 -1.20
C ARG A 138 -26.20 -13.51 -1.85
N TYR A 139 -25.59 -12.44 -2.41
CA TYR A 139 -26.32 -11.35 -3.04
C TYR A 139 -26.35 -11.42 -4.58
N GLY A 140 -25.98 -12.57 -5.15
CA GLY A 140 -26.09 -12.82 -6.59
C GLY A 140 -25.13 -11.97 -7.44
N VAL A 141 -24.01 -11.54 -6.90
CA VAL A 141 -22.97 -10.83 -7.66
C VAL A 141 -22.33 -11.79 -8.66
N GLN A 142 -22.43 -11.47 -9.95
CA GLN A 142 -21.77 -12.24 -11.00
C GLN A 142 -20.28 -11.90 -11.06
N ILE A 143 -19.43 -12.92 -11.11
CA ILE A 143 -17.99 -12.73 -11.22
C ILE A 143 -17.52 -13.30 -12.57
N ARG A 144 -16.92 -12.47 -13.41
CA ARG A 144 -16.41 -12.86 -14.74
C ARG A 144 -14.91 -12.63 -14.78
N MET A 145 -14.14 -13.71 -14.71
CA MET A 145 -12.68 -13.70 -14.79
C MET A 145 -12.22 -13.71 -16.25
N ASN A 146 -10.93 -13.35 -16.48
CA ASN A 146 -10.32 -13.20 -17.79
C ASN A 146 -11.10 -12.24 -18.70
N ARG A 147 -11.58 -11.15 -18.09
CA ARG A 147 -12.33 -10.08 -18.77
C ARG A 147 -11.62 -8.75 -18.53
N GLU A 148 -10.79 -8.35 -19.48
CA GLU A 148 -10.03 -7.10 -19.41
C GLU A 148 -10.78 -5.98 -20.13
N LEU A 149 -11.04 -4.87 -19.44
CA LEU A 149 -11.57 -3.67 -20.05
C LEU A 149 -10.51 -2.99 -20.93
N LYS A 150 -10.81 -2.83 -22.21
CA LYS A 150 -9.93 -2.19 -23.22
C LYS A 150 -10.37 -0.79 -23.57
N GLN A 151 -11.67 -0.51 -23.55
CA GLN A 151 -12.22 0.80 -23.86
C GLN A 151 -13.49 1.05 -23.06
N LEU A 152 -13.68 2.31 -22.68
CA LEU A 152 -14.85 2.82 -21.96
C LEU A 152 -15.36 4.04 -22.71
N SER A 153 -16.64 4.07 -23.06
CA SER A 153 -17.31 5.21 -23.70
C SER A 153 -18.71 5.41 -23.13
N ALA A 154 -19.16 6.66 -23.12
CA ALA A 154 -20.56 6.98 -22.79
C ALA A 154 -21.37 7.04 -24.08
N GLU A 155 -22.45 6.26 -24.18
CA GLU A 155 -23.32 6.16 -25.34
C GLU A 155 -24.79 6.16 -24.90
N ASN A 156 -25.58 7.10 -25.41
CA ASN A 156 -27.03 7.18 -25.15
C ASN A 156 -27.40 7.16 -23.65
N GLY A 157 -26.61 7.83 -22.79
CA GLY A 157 -26.83 7.88 -21.35
C GLY A 157 -26.39 6.64 -20.57
N ARG A 158 -25.80 5.67 -21.22
CA ARG A 158 -25.24 4.44 -20.64
C ARG A 158 -23.75 4.32 -20.94
N TRP A 159 -23.08 3.44 -20.22
CA TRP A 159 -21.68 3.11 -20.43
C TRP A 159 -21.55 1.91 -21.37
N SER A 160 -20.72 2.06 -22.42
CA SER A 160 -20.31 1.00 -23.33
C SER A 160 -18.89 0.58 -22.98
N LEU A 161 -18.72 -0.71 -22.68
CA LEU A 161 -17.46 -1.32 -22.26
C LEU A 161 -17.02 -2.34 -23.30
N ARG A 162 -15.85 -2.10 -23.94
CA ARG A 162 -15.21 -3.11 -24.77
C ARG A 162 -14.32 -3.99 -23.90
N ILE A 163 -14.66 -5.26 -23.82
CA ILE A 163 -13.98 -6.27 -23.02
C ILE A 163 -13.16 -7.17 -23.96
N ASN A 164 -11.90 -7.39 -23.62
CA ASN A 164 -10.95 -8.11 -24.46
C ASN A 164 -10.92 -7.49 -25.88
N GLU A 165 -11.09 -8.29 -26.95
CA GLU A 165 -11.05 -7.79 -28.32
C GLU A 165 -12.45 -7.50 -28.89
N ASP A 166 -13.45 -8.35 -28.62
CA ASP A 166 -14.73 -8.37 -29.37
C ASP A 166 -15.99 -8.24 -28.51
N GLU A 167 -15.91 -8.42 -27.18
CA GLU A 167 -17.10 -8.40 -26.33
C GLU A 167 -17.46 -6.95 -25.96
N ILE A 168 -18.70 -6.53 -26.27
CA ILE A 168 -19.23 -5.23 -25.84
C ILE A 168 -20.31 -5.46 -24.78
N MET A 169 -20.16 -4.79 -23.65
CA MET A 169 -21.14 -4.79 -22.57
C MET A 169 -21.69 -3.39 -22.33
N GLN A 170 -23.00 -3.29 -22.10
CA GLN A 170 -23.69 -2.05 -21.72
C GLN A 170 -23.98 -2.04 -20.22
N SER A 171 -23.80 -0.90 -19.57
CA SER A 171 -24.04 -0.72 -18.14
C SER A 171 -24.62 0.65 -17.83
N ASP A 172 -25.47 0.71 -16.79
CA ASP A 172 -26.00 1.98 -16.28
C ASP A 172 -25.01 2.66 -15.34
N PHE A 173 -24.23 1.85 -14.59
CA PHE A 173 -23.23 2.28 -13.64
C PHE A 173 -21.93 1.54 -13.84
N VAL A 174 -20.79 2.24 -13.72
CA VAL A 174 -19.46 1.64 -13.76
C VAL A 174 -18.67 2.07 -12.53
N CYS A 175 -18.07 1.11 -11.82
CA CYS A 175 -17.12 1.39 -10.74
C CYS A 175 -15.73 0.90 -11.13
N ILE A 176 -14.77 1.82 -11.19
CA ILE A 176 -13.36 1.52 -11.45
C ILE A 176 -12.67 1.20 -10.14
N ALA A 177 -12.36 -0.08 -9.92
CA ALA A 177 -11.67 -0.63 -8.75
C ALA A 177 -10.51 -1.53 -9.17
N SER A 178 -9.87 -1.21 -10.31
CA SER A 178 -8.84 -2.00 -10.99
C SER A 178 -7.51 -2.10 -10.23
N GLY A 179 -7.37 -1.39 -9.10
CA GLY A 179 -6.09 -1.20 -8.42
C GLY A 179 -5.17 -0.24 -9.17
N GLY A 180 -3.94 -0.09 -8.68
CA GLY A 180 -2.91 0.73 -9.30
C GLY A 180 -2.17 0.00 -10.41
N TYR A 181 -1.73 0.75 -11.42
CA TYR A 181 -0.89 0.25 -12.49
C TYR A 181 0.52 0.86 -12.41
N PRO A 182 1.58 0.10 -12.70
CA PRO A 182 2.96 0.58 -12.62
C PRO A 182 3.37 1.54 -13.74
N LYS A 183 2.61 1.63 -14.84
CA LYS A 183 2.96 2.41 -16.04
C LYS A 183 1.76 3.20 -16.54
N MET A 184 1.99 4.45 -16.96
CA MET A 184 0.95 5.34 -17.50
C MET A 184 0.22 4.74 -18.71
N ALA A 185 0.91 4.01 -19.57
CA ALA A 185 0.30 3.35 -20.72
C ALA A 185 -0.85 2.39 -20.35
N GLN A 186 -0.82 1.82 -19.14
CA GLN A 186 -1.87 0.92 -18.65
C GLN A 186 -3.15 1.65 -18.22
N TYR A 187 -3.08 2.98 -18.04
CA TYR A 187 -4.22 3.85 -17.82
C TYR A 187 -4.82 4.42 -19.14
N GLY A 188 -4.27 4.03 -20.30
CA GLY A 188 -4.66 4.58 -21.61
C GLY A 188 -6.17 4.51 -21.87
N TRP A 189 -6.83 3.44 -21.48
CA TRP A 189 -8.28 3.28 -21.63
C TRP A 189 -9.09 4.29 -20.78
N LEU A 190 -8.59 4.71 -19.62
CA LEU A 190 -9.17 5.79 -18.80
C LEU A 190 -8.87 7.17 -19.41
N SER A 191 -7.61 7.40 -19.79
CA SER A 191 -7.18 8.67 -20.38
C SER A 191 -7.91 8.93 -21.70
N ASN A 192 -8.10 7.91 -22.52
CA ASN A 192 -8.86 7.98 -23.78
C ASN A 192 -10.36 8.26 -23.54
N ALA A 193 -10.91 7.84 -22.40
CA ALA A 193 -12.24 8.20 -21.96
C ALA A 193 -12.30 9.63 -21.36
N GLY A 194 -11.18 10.37 -21.35
CA GLY A 194 -11.09 11.74 -20.85
C GLY A 194 -11.03 11.86 -19.33
N VAL A 195 -10.66 10.80 -18.62
CA VAL A 195 -10.40 10.80 -17.18
C VAL A 195 -8.96 11.24 -16.93
N GLU A 196 -8.78 12.23 -16.06
CA GLU A 196 -7.46 12.72 -15.67
C GLU A 196 -6.78 11.74 -14.71
N VAL A 197 -5.56 11.34 -15.06
CA VAL A 197 -4.74 10.40 -14.29
C VAL A 197 -3.45 11.08 -13.86
N GLU A 198 -3.12 10.98 -12.57
CA GLU A 198 -1.82 11.36 -12.05
C GLU A 198 -0.77 10.30 -12.37
N ASN A 199 0.43 10.75 -12.78
CA ASN A 199 1.47 9.82 -13.25
C ASN A 199 1.82 8.76 -12.17
N PRO A 200 1.72 7.47 -12.49
CA PRO A 200 2.01 6.42 -11.54
C PRO A 200 3.51 6.26 -11.32
N VAL A 201 3.90 6.20 -10.07
CA VAL A 201 5.25 5.81 -9.64
C VAL A 201 5.14 4.77 -8.53
N PRO A 202 6.13 3.89 -8.37
CA PRO A 202 6.12 2.92 -7.28
C PRO A 202 6.16 3.61 -5.91
N SER A 203 5.42 3.03 -4.98
CA SER A 203 5.42 3.31 -3.55
C SER A 203 5.78 2.03 -2.80
N LEU A 204 6.23 2.11 -1.54
CA LEU A 204 6.59 0.95 -0.71
C LEU A 204 7.62 0.01 -1.38
N PHE A 205 8.76 0.57 -1.81
CA PHE A 205 9.83 -0.18 -2.44
C PHE A 205 11.10 -0.24 -1.56
N THR A 206 11.95 -1.22 -1.84
CA THR A 206 13.25 -1.40 -1.17
C THR A 206 14.37 -0.68 -1.94
N PHE A 207 15.45 -0.33 -1.25
CA PHE A 207 16.59 0.37 -1.83
C PHE A 207 17.66 -0.63 -2.28
N ASN A 208 18.09 -0.53 -3.54
CA ASN A 208 19.16 -1.35 -4.08
C ASN A 208 20.52 -0.67 -3.89
N LEU A 209 21.46 -1.42 -3.35
CA LEU A 209 22.83 -1.00 -3.10
C LEU A 209 23.81 -1.97 -3.79
N PRO A 210 23.89 -1.99 -5.13
CA PRO A 210 24.56 -3.06 -5.87
C PRO A 210 26.05 -3.21 -5.54
N GLU A 211 26.74 -2.13 -5.24
CA GLU A 211 28.19 -2.10 -5.00
C GLU A 211 28.54 -2.00 -3.50
N SER A 212 27.56 -2.00 -2.61
CA SER A 212 27.82 -1.78 -1.19
C SER A 212 28.23 -3.06 -0.45
N PRO A 213 29.34 -3.04 0.29
CA PRO A 213 29.78 -4.17 1.10
C PRO A 213 28.81 -4.51 2.23
N VAL A 214 27.90 -3.59 2.62
CA VAL A 214 26.88 -3.85 3.65
C VAL A 214 25.98 -5.04 3.28
N ARG A 215 25.85 -5.39 2.01
CA ARG A 215 25.08 -6.56 1.54
C ARG A 215 25.59 -7.90 2.07
N SER A 216 26.87 -7.97 2.50
CA SER A 216 27.42 -9.16 3.17
C SER A 216 26.71 -9.45 4.50
N LEU A 217 26.01 -8.46 5.06
CA LEU A 217 25.21 -8.57 6.27
C LEU A 217 23.76 -9.04 6.01
N MET A 218 23.48 -9.61 4.85
CA MET A 218 22.14 -10.12 4.52
C MET A 218 21.51 -10.90 5.69
N GLY A 219 20.25 -10.58 6.00
CA GLY A 219 19.47 -11.16 7.10
C GLY A 219 19.65 -10.43 8.44
N VAL A 220 20.58 -9.49 8.56
CA VAL A 220 20.72 -8.67 9.78
C VAL A 220 19.56 -7.67 9.84
N THR A 221 18.87 -7.65 10.99
CA THR A 221 17.85 -6.67 11.33
C THR A 221 18.34 -5.78 12.47
N VAL A 222 18.14 -4.47 12.34
CA VAL A 222 18.34 -3.48 13.40
C VAL A 222 16.97 -3.00 13.85
N GLU A 223 16.65 -3.16 15.12
CA GLU A 223 15.31 -2.87 15.67
C GLU A 223 14.92 -1.40 15.51
N ASN A 224 15.89 -0.49 15.67
CA ASN A 224 15.68 0.93 15.48
C ASN A 224 16.87 1.56 14.77
N ALA A 225 16.64 2.08 13.57
CA ALA A 225 17.62 2.84 12.80
C ALA A 225 16.92 4.07 12.19
N ARG A 226 17.63 5.19 12.12
CA ARG A 226 17.13 6.38 11.42
C ARG A 226 17.77 6.47 10.04
N VAL A 227 16.95 6.61 9.00
CA VAL A 227 17.41 6.73 7.62
C VAL A 227 16.97 8.08 7.06
N LYS A 228 17.92 8.82 6.49
CA LYS A 228 17.67 10.13 5.84
C LYS A 228 18.14 10.07 4.39
N VAL A 229 17.36 10.63 3.47
CA VAL A 229 17.80 10.84 2.08
C VAL A 229 18.66 12.11 2.03
N ALA A 230 19.88 11.98 1.51
CA ALA A 230 20.79 13.11 1.38
C ALA A 230 20.21 14.19 0.44
N GLY A 231 20.36 15.46 0.85
CA GLY A 231 19.82 16.59 0.09
C GLY A 231 18.28 16.67 0.07
N SER A 232 17.61 16.00 1.01
CA SER A 232 16.15 16.01 1.17
C SER A 232 15.75 16.19 2.64
N LYS A 233 14.46 16.49 2.85
CA LYS A 233 13.83 16.47 4.19
C LYS A 233 13.33 15.09 4.58
N LEU A 234 13.38 14.11 3.67
CA LEU A 234 12.90 12.77 3.90
C LEU A 234 13.76 12.07 4.94
N THR A 235 13.15 11.72 6.06
CA THR A 235 13.75 10.97 7.15
C THR A 235 12.69 10.11 7.82
N GLU A 236 13.06 8.88 8.16
CA GLU A 236 12.19 7.94 8.87
C GLU A 236 13.02 7.16 9.90
N GLU A 237 12.33 6.61 10.89
CA GLU A 237 12.93 5.82 11.96
C GLU A 237 12.12 4.53 12.17
N GLY A 238 12.83 3.45 12.49
CA GLY A 238 12.23 2.15 12.77
C GLY A 238 13.11 0.97 12.36
N PRO A 239 12.56 -0.25 12.34
CA PRO A 239 13.29 -1.45 11.98
C PRO A 239 13.84 -1.41 10.55
N LEU A 240 15.13 -1.75 10.41
CA LEU A 240 15.86 -1.82 9.14
C LEU A 240 16.34 -3.26 8.91
N LEU A 241 16.06 -3.81 7.73
CA LEU A 241 16.51 -5.13 7.30
C LEU A 241 17.54 -4.99 6.17
N ILE A 242 18.69 -5.62 6.32
CA ILE A 242 19.68 -5.75 5.25
C ILE A 242 19.36 -6.99 4.41
N THR A 243 19.27 -6.81 3.09
CA THR A 243 18.94 -7.85 2.12
C THR A 243 20.11 -8.09 1.16
N HIS A 244 20.02 -9.12 0.31
CA HIS A 244 21.06 -9.41 -0.69
C HIS A 244 21.14 -8.36 -1.82
N TRP A 245 20.11 -7.53 -2.01
CA TRP A 245 20.16 -6.41 -2.98
C TRP A 245 20.43 -5.05 -2.32
N GLY A 246 20.26 -4.92 -0.99
CA GLY A 246 20.45 -3.64 -0.31
C GLY A 246 19.70 -3.57 1.01
N MET A 247 18.80 -2.58 1.18
CA MET A 247 18.08 -2.33 2.43
C MET A 247 16.57 -2.35 2.25
N SER A 248 15.87 -2.90 3.24
CA SER A 248 14.42 -3.03 3.35
C SER A 248 13.98 -2.81 4.80
N GLY A 249 12.80 -3.28 5.14
CA GLY A 249 12.19 -3.14 6.46
C GLY A 249 11.27 -1.93 6.56
N PRO A 250 10.53 -1.81 7.66
CA PRO A 250 9.52 -0.78 7.85
C PRO A 250 10.02 0.64 7.61
N VAL A 251 11.24 0.99 8.07
CA VAL A 251 11.81 2.32 7.89
C VAL A 251 12.02 2.66 6.41
N ILE A 252 12.54 1.72 5.62
CA ILE A 252 12.79 1.91 4.18
C ILE A 252 11.48 1.99 3.41
N LEU A 253 10.51 1.12 3.71
CA LEU A 253 9.21 1.11 3.06
C LEU A 253 8.43 2.41 3.33
N LYS A 254 8.44 2.92 4.56
CA LYS A 254 7.84 4.23 4.88
C LYS A 254 8.54 5.35 4.14
N LEU A 255 9.87 5.38 4.18
CA LEU A 255 10.67 6.42 3.50
C LEU A 255 10.40 6.43 2.00
N SER A 256 10.35 5.26 1.36
CA SER A 256 10.04 5.13 -0.06
C SER A 256 8.60 5.55 -0.40
N ALA A 257 7.64 5.34 0.50
CA ALA A 257 6.27 5.79 0.31
C ALA A 257 6.18 7.33 0.34
N TRP A 258 6.74 7.96 1.36
CA TRP A 258 6.78 9.42 1.47
C TRP A 258 7.55 10.05 0.30
N GLY A 259 8.69 9.48 -0.04
CA GLY A 259 9.57 9.95 -1.10
C GLY A 259 9.21 9.51 -2.52
N ALA A 260 8.12 8.77 -2.75
CA ALA A 260 7.87 8.07 -4.01
C ALA A 260 8.10 8.93 -5.26
N ARG A 261 7.50 10.12 -5.34
CA ARG A 261 7.63 11.04 -6.48
C ARG A 261 9.01 11.70 -6.54
N GLU A 262 9.55 12.14 -5.39
CA GLU A 262 10.87 12.76 -5.31
C GLU A 262 11.98 11.78 -5.74
N LEU A 263 11.92 10.55 -5.25
CA LEU A 263 12.90 9.51 -5.58
C LEU A 263 12.76 9.01 -7.02
N ALA A 264 11.55 8.99 -7.57
CA ALA A 264 11.32 8.70 -8.98
C ALA A 264 11.88 9.80 -9.90
N ALA A 265 11.76 11.09 -9.52
CA ALA A 265 12.35 12.20 -10.25
C ALA A 265 13.90 12.16 -10.29
N ARG A 266 14.53 11.48 -9.33
CA ARG A 266 15.96 11.20 -9.28
C ARG A 266 16.33 9.88 -9.97
N ASN A 267 15.43 9.24 -10.72
CA ASN A 267 15.61 7.93 -11.34
C ASN A 267 16.05 6.82 -10.36
N TRP A 268 15.65 6.94 -9.08
CA TRP A 268 16.05 6.06 -7.96
C TRP A 268 17.58 5.99 -7.75
N GLU A 269 18.30 7.08 -8.07
CA GLU A 269 19.73 7.26 -7.80
C GLU A 269 19.92 8.39 -6.78
N PHE A 270 20.34 8.04 -5.56
CA PHE A 270 20.49 8.98 -4.45
C PHE A 270 21.35 8.37 -3.35
N SER A 271 21.88 9.20 -2.43
CA SER A 271 22.54 8.73 -1.21
C SER A 271 21.57 8.73 -0.03
N ILE A 272 21.75 7.77 0.87
CA ILE A 272 21.12 7.75 2.19
C ILE A 272 22.17 7.81 3.29
N LEU A 273 21.79 8.43 4.40
CA LEU A 273 22.55 8.45 5.65
C LEU A 273 21.78 7.57 6.66
N VAL A 274 22.45 6.55 7.17
CA VAL A 274 21.91 5.64 8.16
C VAL A 274 22.54 5.93 9.51
N ASN A 275 21.71 6.30 10.49
CA ASN A 275 22.08 6.32 11.90
C ASN A 275 21.62 5.01 12.54
N TRP A 276 22.58 4.15 12.89
CA TRP A 276 22.34 2.85 13.50
C TRP A 276 22.02 2.94 15.00
N LEU A 277 22.24 4.13 15.60
CA LEU A 277 22.03 4.44 17.02
C LEU A 277 21.24 5.77 17.12
N PRO A 278 19.97 5.80 16.75
CA PRO A 278 19.19 7.04 16.58
C PRO A 278 19.03 7.86 17.88
N ASP A 279 19.22 7.25 19.05
CA ASP A 279 19.21 7.92 20.35
C ASP A 279 20.46 8.77 20.58
N TYR A 280 21.49 8.60 19.73
CA TYR A 280 22.76 9.31 19.83
C TYR A 280 23.00 10.19 18.62
N ASN A 281 23.69 11.31 18.85
CA ASN A 281 24.40 12.10 17.85
C ASN A 281 25.91 11.91 17.99
N GLU A 282 26.70 12.47 17.06
CA GLU A 282 28.16 12.31 17.10
C GLU A 282 28.80 12.80 18.41
N ASN A 283 28.27 13.87 19.02
CA ASN A 283 28.83 14.42 20.27
C ASN A 283 28.51 13.51 21.46
N SER A 284 27.25 13.17 21.65
CA SER A 284 26.83 12.28 22.76
C SER A 284 27.46 10.89 22.63
N LEU A 285 27.65 10.41 21.40
CA LEU A 285 28.32 9.12 21.17
C LEU A 285 29.82 9.23 21.46
N ARG A 286 30.48 10.38 21.16
CA ARG A 286 31.88 10.63 21.51
C ARG A 286 32.10 10.58 23.01
N ASP A 287 31.22 11.22 23.78
CA ASP A 287 31.30 11.23 25.25
C ASP A 287 31.13 9.81 25.83
N LEU A 288 30.19 9.06 25.26
CA LEU A 288 29.96 7.64 25.62
C LEU A 288 31.18 6.77 25.28
N PHE A 289 31.82 6.98 24.13
CA PHE A 289 33.05 6.25 23.79
C PHE A 289 34.19 6.55 24.74
N GLN A 290 34.33 7.79 25.19
CA GLN A 290 35.33 8.15 26.23
C GLN A 290 35.04 7.40 27.53
N GLN A 291 33.81 7.38 27.99
CA GLN A 291 33.41 6.63 29.19
C GLN A 291 33.71 5.13 29.01
N LYS A 292 33.35 4.51 27.90
CA LYS A 292 33.59 3.09 27.64
C LYS A 292 35.08 2.73 27.53
N ARG A 293 35.92 3.65 27.11
CA ARG A 293 37.39 3.46 27.13
C ARG A 293 37.94 3.22 28.55
N PHE A 294 37.34 3.85 29.58
CA PHE A 294 37.70 3.60 30.98
C PHE A 294 37.06 2.32 31.50
N GLU A 295 35.76 2.16 31.29
CA GLU A 295 35.00 1.03 31.84
C GLU A 295 35.43 -0.33 31.24
N LEU A 296 35.78 -0.35 29.99
CA LEU A 296 36.10 -1.56 29.21
C LEU A 296 37.57 -1.62 28.77
N ALA A 297 38.46 -0.86 29.41
CA ALA A 297 39.83 -0.58 29.01
C ALA A 297 40.60 -1.81 28.50
N SER A 298 40.57 -2.92 29.26
CA SER A 298 41.28 -4.15 28.96
C SER A 298 40.58 -5.09 27.97
N GLN A 299 39.34 -4.79 27.60
CA GLN A 299 38.52 -5.66 26.77
C GLN A 299 38.70 -5.34 25.28
N LYS A 300 38.65 -6.34 24.41
CA LYS A 300 38.66 -6.17 22.97
C LYS A 300 37.37 -5.50 22.51
N ILE A 301 37.47 -4.50 21.63
CA ILE A 301 36.33 -3.74 21.11
C ILE A 301 35.39 -4.68 20.33
N ALA A 302 35.95 -5.60 19.56
CA ALA A 302 35.17 -6.57 18.77
C ALA A 302 34.27 -7.46 19.64
N ASN A 303 34.74 -7.85 20.83
CA ASN A 303 34.02 -8.78 21.71
C ASN A 303 33.01 -8.09 22.63
N ARG A 304 33.04 -6.77 22.73
CA ARG A 304 32.17 -5.97 23.62
C ARG A 304 31.51 -4.82 22.88
N ASN A 305 30.34 -5.13 22.38
CA ASN A 305 29.44 -4.17 21.78
C ASN A 305 28.50 -3.58 22.86
N PRO A 306 28.74 -2.33 23.31
CA PRO A 306 27.95 -1.74 24.41
C PRO A 306 26.64 -1.11 23.94
N PHE A 307 26.34 -1.16 22.61
CA PHE A 307 25.24 -0.45 21.97
C PHE A 307 24.05 -1.36 21.60
N GLY A 308 24.15 -2.67 21.84
CA GLY A 308 23.10 -3.62 21.49
C GLY A 308 22.90 -3.84 19.98
N LEU A 309 23.83 -3.37 19.14
CA LEU A 309 23.78 -3.65 17.71
C LEU A 309 24.01 -5.14 17.44
N PRO A 310 23.45 -5.72 16.37
CA PRO A 310 23.79 -7.07 15.94
C PRO A 310 25.30 -7.24 15.78
N ASN A 311 25.86 -8.33 16.29
CA ASN A 311 27.33 -8.54 16.29
C ASN A 311 27.96 -8.40 14.91
N ARG A 312 27.34 -9.00 13.88
CA ARG A 312 27.80 -8.90 12.47
C ARG A 312 27.85 -7.46 11.98
N LEU A 313 26.89 -6.61 12.39
CA LEU A 313 26.90 -5.19 12.04
C LEU A 313 28.00 -4.45 12.80
N TRP A 314 28.17 -4.75 14.08
CA TRP A 314 29.22 -4.14 14.89
C TRP A 314 30.61 -4.43 14.30
N GLU A 315 30.94 -5.68 13.99
CA GLU A 315 32.17 -6.11 13.36
C GLU A 315 32.39 -5.42 12.01
N PHE A 316 31.34 -5.30 11.21
CA PHE A 316 31.38 -4.58 9.94
C PHE A 316 31.73 -3.09 10.16
N LEU A 317 31.09 -2.40 11.10
CA LEU A 317 31.36 -1.00 11.40
C LEU A 317 32.81 -0.79 11.91
N LEU A 318 33.33 -1.69 12.73
CA LEU A 318 34.71 -1.71 13.17
C LEU A 318 35.67 -1.83 11.99
N THR A 319 35.47 -2.81 11.12
CA THR A 319 36.26 -3.05 9.90
C THR A 319 36.24 -1.82 8.98
N GLN A 320 35.08 -1.25 8.72
CA GLN A 320 34.94 -0.03 7.90
C GLN A 320 35.62 1.18 8.53
N SER A 321 35.83 1.16 9.84
CA SER A 321 36.50 2.23 10.59
C SER A 321 38.02 2.02 10.76
N GLY A 322 38.54 0.88 10.27
CA GLY A 322 39.93 0.54 10.39
C GLY A 322 40.34 0.07 11.79
N VAL A 323 39.38 -0.42 12.58
CA VAL A 323 39.61 -1.00 13.91
C VAL A 323 39.95 -2.47 13.75
N ARG A 324 41.11 -2.90 14.26
CA ARG A 324 41.53 -4.31 14.21
C ARG A 324 40.80 -5.14 15.27
N GLU A 325 40.61 -6.42 15.03
CA GLU A 325 39.89 -7.34 15.91
C GLU A 325 40.56 -7.52 17.28
N ASP A 326 41.90 -7.39 17.34
CA ASP A 326 42.70 -7.53 18.58
C ASP A 326 42.71 -6.28 19.46
N LEU A 327 42.24 -5.12 18.95
CA LEU A 327 42.35 -3.82 19.60
C LEU A 327 41.48 -3.74 20.85
N ARG A 328 42.09 -3.24 21.93
CA ARG A 328 41.36 -2.97 23.20
C ARG A 328 40.73 -1.58 23.20
N TRP A 329 39.72 -1.40 24.04
CA TRP A 329 39.06 -0.10 24.19
C TRP A 329 40.04 1.02 24.62
N ALA A 330 40.96 0.75 25.50
CA ALA A 330 41.98 1.74 25.92
C ALA A 330 42.86 2.21 24.76
N ASP A 331 43.16 1.31 23.81
CA ASP A 331 44.14 1.54 22.74
C ASP A 331 43.49 2.11 21.47
N LEU A 332 42.20 2.41 21.45
CA LEU A 332 41.46 2.88 20.26
C LEU A 332 42.02 4.24 19.80
N PRO A 333 42.65 4.33 18.59
CA PRO A 333 43.18 5.57 18.06
C PRO A 333 42.05 6.60 17.82
N ALA A 334 42.32 7.88 18.09
CA ALA A 334 41.33 8.94 17.93
C ALA A 334 40.75 9.03 16.50
N ALA A 335 41.55 8.82 15.47
CA ALA A 335 41.12 8.81 14.08
C ALA A 335 40.13 7.67 13.80
N ALA A 336 40.43 6.44 14.28
CA ALA A 336 39.54 5.28 14.14
C ALA A 336 38.26 5.47 14.95
N GLN A 337 38.36 6.03 16.16
CA GLN A 337 37.20 6.38 16.98
C GLN A 337 36.26 7.37 16.27
N ASN A 338 36.79 8.45 15.71
CA ASN A 338 35.98 9.45 14.99
C ASN A 338 35.30 8.84 13.78
N LYS A 339 36.00 7.98 13.04
CA LYS A 339 35.45 7.27 11.88
C LYS A 339 34.37 6.29 12.30
N LEU A 340 34.55 5.57 13.41
CA LEU A 340 33.56 4.64 13.95
C LEU A 340 32.29 5.39 14.42
N ILE A 341 32.45 6.51 15.15
CA ILE A 341 31.35 7.36 15.56
C ILE A 341 30.54 7.83 14.33
N LYS A 342 31.24 8.34 13.29
CA LYS A 342 30.60 8.75 12.04
C LYS A 342 29.86 7.57 11.38
N ASN A 343 30.48 6.39 11.33
CA ASN A 343 29.85 5.19 10.77
C ASN A 343 28.66 4.70 11.62
N CYS A 344 28.63 4.92 12.91
CA CYS A 344 27.47 4.60 13.75
C CYS A 344 26.30 5.59 13.55
N CYS A 345 26.60 6.90 13.42
CA CYS A 345 25.55 7.94 13.38
C CYS A 345 25.17 8.39 11.97
N ALA A 346 26.03 8.21 10.96
CA ALA A 346 25.84 8.74 9.61
C ALA A 346 26.55 7.90 8.54
N SER A 347 26.36 6.58 8.57
CA SER A 347 26.84 5.72 7.48
C SER A 347 26.20 6.12 6.16
N GLU A 348 26.99 6.48 5.17
CA GLU A 348 26.51 6.86 3.85
C GLU A 348 26.48 5.66 2.90
N TYR A 349 25.37 5.52 2.18
CA TYR A 349 25.19 4.46 1.17
C TYR A 349 24.58 5.04 -0.10
N ALA A 350 25.17 4.70 -1.25
CA ALA A 350 24.65 5.05 -2.56
C ALA A 350 23.53 4.04 -2.95
N VAL A 351 22.34 4.55 -3.17
CA VAL A 351 21.22 3.78 -3.72
C VAL A 351 21.25 3.92 -5.23
N LYS A 352 21.22 2.78 -5.94
CA LYS A 352 21.14 2.69 -7.40
C LYS A 352 20.00 1.74 -7.77
N GLY A 353 18.83 2.29 -7.95
CA GLY A 353 17.62 1.54 -8.29
C GLY A 353 16.82 1.05 -7.08
N LYS A 354 15.75 0.35 -7.39
CA LYS A 354 14.77 -0.16 -6.43
C LYS A 354 14.32 -1.57 -6.79
N THR A 355 13.86 -2.32 -5.78
CA THR A 355 13.14 -3.58 -5.99
C THR A 355 11.72 -3.43 -5.49
N THR A 356 10.77 -3.81 -6.35
CA THR A 356 9.34 -3.91 -6.01
C THR A 356 8.92 -5.36 -6.18
N PHE A 357 8.26 -5.93 -5.19
CA PHE A 357 7.65 -7.24 -5.35
C PHE A 357 6.35 -7.08 -6.12
N LYS A 358 6.21 -7.79 -7.26
CA LYS A 358 5.07 -7.63 -8.18
C LYS A 358 3.71 -7.72 -7.48
N GLU A 359 3.61 -8.55 -6.47
CA GLU A 359 2.37 -8.86 -5.79
C GLU A 359 2.05 -7.91 -4.62
N GLU A 360 3.08 -7.27 -4.02
CA GLU A 360 2.94 -6.28 -2.95
C GLU A 360 3.06 -4.83 -3.43
N PHE A 361 3.14 -4.64 -4.75
CA PHE A 361 3.32 -3.33 -5.37
C PHE A 361 2.16 -2.38 -5.01
N VAL A 362 2.52 -1.17 -4.55
CA VAL A 362 1.60 -0.05 -4.33
C VAL A 362 1.98 1.09 -5.25
N THR A 363 0.98 1.70 -5.87
CA THR A 363 1.14 2.83 -6.79
C THR A 363 0.84 4.13 -6.08
N ALA A 364 1.76 5.10 -6.21
CA ALA A 364 1.50 6.51 -5.98
C ALA A 364 1.09 7.11 -7.33
N GLY A 365 -0.16 7.50 -7.50
CA GLY A 365 -0.76 7.93 -8.75
C GLY A 365 -2.10 7.23 -8.99
N GLY A 366 -2.76 7.52 -10.09
CA GLY A 366 -4.09 7.03 -10.41
C GLY A 366 -5.05 8.17 -10.77
N VAL A 367 -6.34 7.94 -10.73
CA VAL A 367 -7.34 8.97 -11.04
C VAL A 367 -7.20 10.16 -10.10
N LYS A 368 -7.10 11.37 -10.66
CA LYS A 368 -6.95 12.60 -9.87
C LYS A 368 -8.14 12.84 -8.96
N LEU A 369 -7.87 13.12 -7.69
CA LEU A 369 -8.89 13.32 -6.66
C LEU A 369 -9.77 14.55 -6.90
N SER A 370 -9.28 15.56 -7.61
CA SER A 370 -10.06 16.74 -8.00
C SER A 370 -11.27 16.39 -8.88
N GLY A 371 -11.17 15.32 -9.66
CA GLY A 371 -12.22 14.80 -10.53
C GLY A 371 -13.28 13.93 -9.84
N ILE A 372 -13.17 13.71 -8.51
CA ILE A 372 -14.01 12.78 -7.76
C ILE A 372 -14.80 13.53 -6.69
N ASP A 373 -16.09 13.20 -6.56
CA ASP A 373 -16.87 13.62 -5.40
C ASP A 373 -16.65 12.61 -4.25
N VAL A 374 -16.08 13.09 -3.16
CA VAL A 374 -15.72 12.27 -2.00
C VAL A 374 -16.94 11.66 -1.28
N ASN A 375 -18.11 12.27 -1.41
CA ASN A 375 -19.33 11.81 -0.71
C ASN A 375 -20.01 10.63 -1.43
N SER A 376 -19.73 10.44 -2.72
CA SER A 376 -20.31 9.38 -3.54
C SER A 376 -19.28 8.52 -4.26
N MET A 377 -18.02 8.95 -4.31
CA MET A 377 -16.95 8.42 -5.18
C MET A 377 -17.26 8.52 -6.68
N GLN A 378 -18.26 9.31 -7.06
CA GLN A 378 -18.63 9.53 -8.47
C GLN A 378 -17.69 10.53 -9.14
N SER A 379 -17.47 10.33 -10.42
CA SER A 379 -16.82 11.31 -11.29
C SER A 379 -17.62 12.62 -11.31
N ARG A 380 -16.92 13.76 -11.12
CA ARG A 380 -17.55 15.08 -11.26
C ARG A 380 -17.89 15.43 -12.70
N LYS A 381 -17.21 14.81 -13.66
CA LYS A 381 -17.37 15.05 -15.09
C LYS A 381 -18.34 14.08 -15.74
N TYR A 382 -18.34 12.81 -15.31
CA TYR A 382 -19.07 11.75 -15.95
C TYR A 382 -20.10 11.16 -14.99
N PRO A 383 -21.41 11.31 -15.23
CA PRO A 383 -22.42 10.72 -14.40
C PRO A 383 -22.33 9.18 -14.42
N ASN A 384 -22.65 8.56 -13.29
CA ASN A 384 -22.68 7.11 -13.12
C ASN A 384 -21.33 6.38 -13.35
N LEU A 385 -20.21 7.12 -13.30
CA LEU A 385 -18.86 6.58 -13.25
C LEU A 385 -18.28 6.81 -11.85
N PHE A 386 -17.87 5.72 -11.19
CA PHE A 386 -17.40 5.72 -9.81
C PHE A 386 -15.99 5.15 -9.72
N TYR A 387 -15.29 5.47 -8.64
CA TYR A 387 -13.91 5.01 -8.41
C TYR A 387 -13.73 4.48 -7.00
N ALA A 388 -12.89 3.46 -6.81
CA ALA A 388 -12.61 2.93 -5.48
C ALA A 388 -11.20 2.31 -5.37
N GLY A 389 -10.66 2.32 -4.16
CA GLY A 389 -9.39 1.70 -3.82
C GLY A 389 -8.17 2.39 -4.43
N GLU A 390 -7.19 1.61 -4.84
CA GLU A 390 -5.91 2.09 -5.36
C GLU A 390 -6.00 2.59 -6.83
N ALA A 391 -7.19 2.57 -7.44
CA ALA A 391 -7.41 3.17 -8.76
C ALA A 391 -7.36 4.71 -8.71
N ILE A 392 -7.55 5.31 -7.54
CA ILE A 392 -7.47 6.76 -7.30
C ILE A 392 -6.09 7.14 -6.74
N ASP A 393 -5.67 8.41 -6.85
CA ASP A 393 -4.37 8.91 -6.35
C ASP A 393 -4.33 8.99 -4.81
N VAL A 394 -4.43 7.82 -4.20
CA VAL A 394 -4.35 7.61 -2.74
C VAL A 394 -3.47 6.41 -2.46
N ASP A 395 -2.42 6.61 -1.68
CA ASP A 395 -1.64 5.51 -1.13
C ASP A 395 -1.24 5.76 0.33
N GLY A 396 -1.26 4.68 1.10
CA GLY A 396 -0.87 4.65 2.49
C GLY A 396 0.47 3.94 2.70
N VAL A 397 1.11 4.20 3.83
CA VAL A 397 2.26 3.42 4.26
C VAL A 397 1.85 1.97 4.55
N THR A 398 2.83 1.08 4.81
CA THR A 398 2.54 -0.29 5.26
C THR A 398 1.80 -0.29 6.60
N GLY A 399 0.87 -1.24 6.82
CA GLY A 399 0.15 -1.37 8.09
C GLY A 399 -1.37 -1.49 8.00
N GLY A 400 -1.96 -1.90 6.85
CA GLY A 400 -3.41 -2.06 6.66
C GLY A 400 -4.10 -0.83 6.08
N PHE A 401 -3.39 0.28 5.93
CA PHE A 401 -3.94 1.56 5.48
C PHE A 401 -4.49 1.51 4.05
N ASN A 402 -3.80 0.85 3.12
CA ASN A 402 -4.28 0.71 1.74
C ASN A 402 -5.56 -0.14 1.65
N PHE A 403 -5.73 -1.13 2.52
CA PHE A 403 -6.98 -1.87 2.61
C PHE A 403 -8.09 -1.04 3.24
N GLN A 404 -7.80 -0.24 4.29
CA GLN A 404 -8.79 0.68 4.83
C GLN A 404 -9.30 1.65 3.76
N ASN A 405 -8.42 2.22 2.92
CA ASN A 405 -8.83 3.01 1.75
C ASN A 405 -9.75 2.20 0.81
N ALA A 406 -9.42 0.94 0.54
CA ALA A 406 -10.21 0.10 -0.34
C ALA A 406 -11.63 -0.18 0.21
N TRP A 407 -11.74 -0.47 1.51
CA TRP A 407 -13.03 -0.68 2.16
C TRP A 407 -13.86 0.60 2.19
N THR A 408 -13.27 1.70 2.65
CA THR A 408 -13.92 3.02 2.75
C THR A 408 -14.47 3.48 1.40
N THR A 409 -13.61 3.54 0.38
CA THR A 409 -14.02 4.05 -0.93
C THR A 409 -14.94 3.09 -1.67
N GLY A 410 -14.77 1.78 -1.49
CA GLY A 410 -15.70 0.77 -2.01
C GLY A 410 -17.10 0.87 -1.39
N TRP A 411 -17.18 1.12 -0.08
CA TRP A 411 -18.45 1.37 0.60
C TRP A 411 -19.15 2.64 0.11
N ILE A 412 -18.43 3.76 0.04
CA ILE A 412 -18.99 5.04 -0.41
C ILE A 412 -19.46 4.94 -1.87
N ALA A 413 -18.69 4.29 -2.74
CA ALA A 413 -19.07 4.05 -4.12
C ALA A 413 -20.37 3.23 -4.22
N ALA A 414 -20.50 2.16 -3.43
CA ALA A 414 -21.71 1.36 -3.37
C ALA A 414 -22.94 2.21 -2.98
N LYS A 415 -22.82 3.04 -1.94
CA LYS A 415 -23.89 3.95 -1.49
C LYS A 415 -24.24 4.99 -2.57
N GLY A 416 -23.22 5.59 -3.20
CA GLY A 416 -23.40 6.57 -4.26
C GLY A 416 -24.09 5.98 -5.50
N ILE A 417 -23.75 4.75 -5.89
CA ILE A 417 -24.41 4.02 -6.98
C ILE A 417 -25.88 3.79 -6.65
N VAL A 418 -26.17 3.23 -5.49
CA VAL A 418 -27.55 2.91 -5.08
C VAL A 418 -28.42 4.16 -4.97
N SER A 419 -27.86 5.30 -4.59
CA SER A 419 -28.60 6.58 -4.55
C SER A 419 -29.01 7.10 -5.94
N ASN A 420 -28.43 6.56 -7.02
CA ASN A 420 -28.73 6.91 -8.41
C ASN A 420 -29.57 5.83 -9.13
N VAL A 421 -29.87 4.70 -8.45
CA VAL A 421 -30.77 3.65 -8.96
C VAL A 421 -32.23 4.07 -8.85
#